data_1b3fe71163f66dc767ec4eea19d59da3
#
_entry.id   1b3fe71163f66dc767ec4eea19d59da3
#
_cell.length_a   1.000
_cell.length_b   1.000
_cell.length_c   1.000
_cell.angle_alpha   90.00
_cell.angle_beta   90.00
_cell.angle_gamma   90.00
#
_symmetry.space_group_name_H-M   'P 1'
#
loop_
_entity.id
_entity.type
_entity.pdbx_description
1 polymer ?
#
loop_
_entity_poly.entity_id
_entity_poly.type
_entity_poly.pdbx_seq_one_letter_code
_entity_poly.pdbx_strand_id
1 'polypeptide(L)'
;MEPQKIIRNVAIIAHVDHGKTTLIDGMLRQSGAFNEHKEAQDRVMDSMDIERERGITILAKNAALQYKGTKINILDTPGHADFGGEVERALKMVDGVLLLVDSSEGPLPQTRFVLQKALSQNLPVVLVINKIDRPDARCDEVIDEVYELFIDLDASDGQIDFPIIYTDARKGTATTDLENSGTDLTPLFEMLLETIPEPSHDPDHPFQAWVTNLDASPYVGRIAICRIMHGTIRKGQNVSWCRINGDIDQAQIANLYVTEYLERVEVDTAHAGEVIAISGIEDITIGETLSDVDNPKPLPIIVVDEPTLSVTIGTNSSPLAGKEGEKLTARLVKARLEKELIGNVSIRMLPTEYPDAWEIQGRGELQLAILVEMMRREGFELTVGKPEVVTREIDGVLHEPMEYLSIDIPEDYVGPVTQLLGSRKARMETMTNNASGWVRLEYIVAARALIGFRTEFLTETRGTGLLHHVFNSYEPWIGELRTRTTGSVVSDRSGSATTYAIAPLQERTSLLIEPGVEVYEGMIVGENSRLEDMNVNITKEKKMTNVRAAASDNTIRLTPPRIFSLEQALEFIAVDECIEVTPKTIRLRKTKLAMTDRAREYKRIRNESSDNR
;
A
#
# COMPACT_ATOMS: atom_id res chain seq x y z
N MET A 1 24.76 -38.37 0.50
CA MET A 1 24.16 -37.18 1.10
C MET A 1 24.78 -35.99 0.40
N GLU A 2 24.03 -35.22 -0.34
CA GLU A 2 24.53 -33.93 -0.80
C GLU A 2 24.81 -33.06 0.44
N PRO A 3 25.91 -32.29 0.46
CA PRO A 3 26.18 -31.41 1.60
C PRO A 3 25.04 -30.43 1.74
N GLN A 4 24.53 -30.28 2.96
CA GLN A 4 23.46 -29.31 3.28
C GLN A 4 23.95 -27.92 2.88
N LYS A 5 23.27 -27.26 1.97
CA LYS A 5 23.63 -25.89 1.54
C LYS A 5 23.50 -24.97 2.75
N ILE A 6 24.51 -24.17 3.02
CA ILE A 6 24.42 -23.11 4.03
C ILE A 6 23.44 -22.04 3.50
N ILE A 7 22.49 -21.64 4.31
CA ILE A 7 21.44 -20.70 3.92
C ILE A 7 21.43 -19.49 4.86
N ARG A 8 21.11 -18.31 4.32
CA ARG A 8 20.77 -17.11 5.07
C ARG A 8 19.47 -16.54 4.49
N ASN A 9 18.50 -16.27 5.33
CA ASN A 9 17.23 -15.65 4.95
C ASN A 9 17.18 -14.23 5.50
N VAL A 10 17.08 -13.22 4.64
CA VAL A 10 17.22 -11.82 4.99
C VAL A 10 16.07 -11.01 4.39
N ALA A 11 15.40 -10.20 5.19
CA ALA A 11 14.46 -9.19 4.70
C ALA A 11 15.17 -7.84 4.53
N ILE A 12 14.83 -7.09 3.48
CA ILE A 12 15.30 -5.71 3.34
C ILE A 12 14.18 -4.77 3.70
N ILE A 13 14.37 -4.00 4.75
CA ILE A 13 13.48 -2.94 5.23
C ILE A 13 14.05 -1.61 4.77
N ALA A 14 13.25 -0.80 4.09
CA ALA A 14 13.62 0.53 3.66
C ALA A 14 12.39 1.41 3.50
N HIS A 15 12.58 2.72 3.67
CA HIS A 15 11.60 3.68 3.20
C HIS A 15 11.56 3.72 1.66
N VAL A 16 10.47 4.25 1.11
CA VAL A 16 10.36 4.54 -0.33
C VAL A 16 11.51 5.47 -0.73
N ASP A 17 12.10 5.22 -1.88
CA ASP A 17 13.23 5.97 -2.45
C ASP A 17 14.57 5.91 -1.69
N HIS A 18 14.72 5.17 -0.58
CA HIS A 18 16.02 4.95 0.09
C HIS A 18 16.98 4.08 -0.72
N GLY A 19 16.54 3.51 -1.86
CA GLY A 19 17.40 2.78 -2.79
C GLY A 19 17.38 1.26 -2.62
N LYS A 20 16.33 0.70 -2.00
CA LYS A 20 16.14 -0.74 -1.77
C LYS A 20 16.30 -1.57 -3.04
N THR A 21 15.50 -1.29 -4.07
CA THR A 21 15.53 -2.00 -5.35
C THR A 21 16.90 -1.88 -6.03
N THR A 22 17.52 -0.70 -5.96
CA THR A 22 18.86 -0.45 -6.53
C THR A 22 19.94 -1.29 -5.83
N LEU A 23 19.86 -1.42 -4.50
CA LEU A 23 20.80 -2.24 -3.74
C LEU A 23 20.64 -3.73 -4.09
N ILE A 24 19.39 -4.23 -4.14
CA ILE A 24 19.12 -5.63 -4.53
C ILE A 24 19.62 -5.91 -5.94
N ASP A 25 19.37 -5.02 -6.90
CA ASP A 25 19.87 -5.15 -8.27
C ASP A 25 21.40 -5.21 -8.30
N GLY A 26 22.08 -4.37 -7.49
CA GLY A 26 23.54 -4.41 -7.32
C GLY A 26 24.04 -5.74 -6.76
N MET A 27 23.38 -6.27 -5.72
CA MET A 27 23.71 -7.56 -5.12
C MET A 27 23.53 -8.71 -6.11
N LEU A 28 22.42 -8.73 -6.86
CA LEU A 28 22.16 -9.75 -7.89
C LEU A 28 23.20 -9.69 -9.03
N ARG A 29 23.57 -8.48 -9.49
CA ARG A 29 24.61 -8.32 -10.52
C ARG A 29 25.96 -8.86 -10.08
N GLN A 30 26.39 -8.56 -8.87
CA GLN A 30 27.70 -9.00 -8.36
C GLN A 30 27.75 -10.47 -7.94
N SER A 31 26.60 -11.08 -7.66
CA SER A 31 26.51 -12.54 -7.39
C SER A 31 26.52 -13.41 -8.66
N GLY A 32 26.57 -12.80 -9.87
CA GLY A 32 26.58 -13.54 -11.13
C GLY A 32 25.21 -13.96 -11.64
N ALA A 33 24.13 -13.35 -11.14
CA ALA A 33 22.74 -13.64 -11.54
C ALA A 33 22.44 -13.32 -13.02
N PHE A 34 23.20 -12.42 -13.61
CA PHE A 34 22.99 -11.98 -15.00
C PHE A 34 24.10 -12.51 -15.91
N ASN A 35 23.75 -13.30 -16.92
CA ASN A 35 24.65 -13.63 -18.00
C ASN A 35 24.98 -12.36 -18.82
N GLU A 36 26.22 -12.23 -19.31
CA GLU A 36 26.75 -11.08 -20.06
C GLU A 36 25.91 -10.64 -21.29
N HIS A 37 24.89 -11.41 -21.69
CA HIS A 37 24.05 -11.17 -22.87
C HIS A 37 22.60 -10.77 -22.59
N LYS A 38 22.16 -10.73 -21.32
CA LYS A 38 20.87 -10.12 -20.97
C LYS A 38 21.13 -8.69 -20.47
N GLU A 39 20.73 -7.69 -21.26
CA GLU A 39 20.66 -6.30 -20.78
C GLU A 39 19.86 -6.31 -19.47
N ALA A 40 20.53 -5.99 -18.36
CA ALA A 40 19.88 -5.89 -17.08
C ALA A 40 18.90 -4.71 -17.13
N GLN A 41 17.61 -5.01 -17.17
CA GLN A 41 16.59 -3.99 -16.93
C GLN A 41 16.79 -3.44 -15.52
N ASP A 42 16.75 -2.13 -15.35
CA ASP A 42 16.73 -1.53 -14.01
C ASP A 42 15.43 -1.90 -13.30
N ARG A 43 15.48 -2.07 -11.98
CA ARG A 43 14.36 -2.47 -11.12
C ARG A 43 13.79 -3.86 -11.45
N VAL A 44 14.67 -4.84 -11.50
CA VAL A 44 14.31 -6.24 -11.85
C VAL A 44 13.31 -6.85 -10.88
N MET A 45 13.33 -6.44 -9.60
CA MET A 45 12.38 -6.90 -8.58
C MET A 45 10.98 -6.27 -8.74
N ASP A 46 10.85 -5.07 -9.29
CA ASP A 46 9.54 -4.42 -9.48
C ASP A 46 8.85 -5.00 -10.72
N SER A 47 8.14 -6.11 -10.55
CA SER A 47 7.52 -6.83 -11.68
C SER A 47 6.19 -6.20 -12.15
N MET A 48 5.50 -5.45 -11.28
CA MET A 48 4.24 -4.79 -11.60
C MET A 48 4.48 -3.39 -12.18
N ASP A 49 3.75 -3.03 -13.23
CA ASP A 49 3.85 -1.68 -13.83
C ASP A 49 3.51 -0.58 -12.80
N ILE A 50 2.55 -0.84 -11.91
CA ILE A 50 2.17 0.09 -10.83
C ILE A 50 3.32 0.31 -9.84
N GLU A 51 4.07 -0.74 -9.49
CA GLU A 51 5.26 -0.62 -8.62
C GLU A 51 6.32 0.27 -9.26
N ARG A 52 6.61 0.06 -10.57
CA ARG A 52 7.58 0.87 -11.31
C ARG A 52 7.15 2.33 -11.46
N GLU A 53 5.87 2.57 -11.76
CA GLU A 53 5.33 3.92 -11.93
C GLU A 53 5.33 4.71 -10.61
N ARG A 54 5.05 4.05 -9.50
CA ARG A 54 4.94 4.68 -8.17
C ARG A 54 6.22 4.64 -7.35
N GLY A 55 7.20 3.83 -7.76
CA GLY A 55 8.45 3.62 -7.03
C GLY A 55 8.28 2.89 -5.70
N ILE A 56 7.17 2.15 -5.50
CA ILE A 56 6.86 1.44 -4.25
C ILE A 56 6.79 -0.07 -4.49
N THR A 57 7.24 -0.86 -3.52
CA THR A 57 6.99 -2.31 -3.47
C THR A 57 5.61 -2.55 -2.88
N ILE A 58 4.76 -3.31 -3.58
CA ILE A 58 3.40 -3.67 -3.18
C ILE A 58 3.36 -5.08 -2.60
N LEU A 59 3.97 -6.03 -3.31
CA LEU A 59 4.03 -7.44 -2.91
C LEU A 59 5.44 -7.82 -2.49
N ALA A 60 5.55 -8.58 -1.41
CA ALA A 60 6.82 -9.17 -1.01
C ALA A 60 7.28 -10.18 -2.06
N LYS A 61 8.55 -10.07 -2.48
CA LYS A 61 9.18 -10.93 -3.48
C LYS A 61 10.42 -11.57 -2.93
N ASN A 62 10.71 -12.78 -3.41
CA ASN A 62 11.88 -13.53 -3.03
C ASN A 62 12.89 -13.60 -4.18
N ALA A 63 14.12 -13.23 -3.89
CA ALA A 63 15.28 -13.47 -4.74
C ALA A 63 16.30 -14.33 -3.98
N ALA A 64 17.11 -15.07 -4.69
CA ALA A 64 18.19 -15.86 -4.07
C ALA A 64 19.50 -15.60 -4.80
N LEU A 65 20.58 -15.45 -4.06
CA LEU A 65 21.90 -15.28 -4.63
C LEU A 65 22.90 -16.25 -3.98
N GLN A 66 24.02 -16.47 -4.64
CA GLN A 66 25.09 -17.35 -4.15
C GLN A 66 26.32 -16.51 -3.83
N TYR A 67 26.83 -16.64 -2.60
CA TYR A 67 28.07 -16.00 -2.20
C TYR A 67 28.92 -16.97 -1.36
N LYS A 68 30.16 -17.25 -1.80
CA LYS A 68 31.12 -18.18 -1.13
C LYS A 68 30.50 -19.53 -0.72
N GLY A 69 29.60 -20.08 -1.53
CA GLY A 69 28.96 -21.38 -1.26
C GLY A 69 27.72 -21.28 -0.34
N THR A 70 27.39 -20.11 0.15
CA THR A 70 26.18 -19.84 0.92
C THR A 70 25.08 -19.30 0.01
N LYS A 71 23.88 -19.85 0.13
CA LYS A 71 22.66 -19.33 -0.50
C LYS A 71 22.07 -18.24 0.38
N ILE A 72 21.95 -17.02 -0.14
CA ILE A 72 21.31 -15.90 0.54
C ILE A 72 19.97 -15.66 -0.13
N ASN A 73 18.87 -15.93 0.58
CA ASN A 73 17.53 -15.58 0.16
C ASN A 73 17.25 -14.15 0.63
N ILE A 74 16.87 -13.29 -0.29
CA ILE A 74 16.51 -11.90 -0.04
C ILE A 74 15.01 -11.74 -0.24
N LEU A 75 14.32 -11.34 0.81
CA LEU A 75 12.92 -10.96 0.74
C LEU A 75 12.81 -9.44 0.62
N ASP A 76 12.32 -8.99 -0.52
CA ASP A 76 11.96 -7.59 -0.74
C ASP A 76 10.62 -7.33 -0.06
N THR A 77 10.60 -6.46 0.97
CA THR A 77 9.39 -6.16 1.75
C THR A 77 8.82 -4.80 1.36
N PRO A 78 7.47 -4.66 1.31
CA PRO A 78 6.85 -3.34 1.20
C PRO A 78 7.29 -2.41 2.33
N GLY A 79 7.54 -1.14 2.00
CA GLY A 79 7.87 -0.13 3.01
C GLY A 79 6.64 0.57 3.59
N HIS A 80 5.48 0.52 2.93
CA HIS A 80 4.28 1.26 3.33
C HIS A 80 3.42 0.48 4.32
N ALA A 81 2.92 1.17 5.37
CA ALA A 81 2.11 0.56 6.44
C ALA A 81 0.82 -0.12 5.93
N ASP A 82 0.23 0.38 4.83
CA ASP A 82 -0.96 -0.22 4.20
C ASP A 82 -0.74 -1.68 3.76
N PHE A 83 0.52 -2.06 3.51
CA PHE A 83 0.93 -3.42 3.16
C PHE A 83 1.53 -4.19 4.35
N GLY A 84 1.26 -3.77 5.57
CA GLY A 84 1.83 -4.36 6.79
C GLY A 84 1.59 -5.86 6.92
N GLY A 85 0.49 -6.41 6.40
CA GLY A 85 0.26 -7.84 6.35
C GLY A 85 1.29 -8.60 5.49
N GLU A 86 1.77 -8.00 4.39
CA GLU A 86 2.88 -8.55 3.60
C GLU A 86 4.18 -8.56 4.41
N VAL A 87 4.44 -7.47 5.13
CA VAL A 87 5.63 -7.32 5.99
C VAL A 87 5.64 -8.37 7.09
N GLU A 88 4.53 -8.54 7.82
CA GLU A 88 4.40 -9.49 8.92
C GLU A 88 4.67 -10.93 8.46
N ARG A 89 4.18 -11.29 7.26
CA ARG A 89 4.42 -12.59 6.66
C ARG A 89 5.86 -12.78 6.20
N ALA A 90 6.42 -11.75 5.56
CA ALA A 90 7.81 -11.76 5.10
C ALA A 90 8.79 -11.93 6.25
N LEU A 91 8.56 -11.24 7.39
CA LEU A 91 9.40 -11.36 8.58
C LEU A 91 9.37 -12.77 9.21
N LYS A 92 8.31 -13.57 9.00
CA LYS A 92 8.27 -14.98 9.41
C LYS A 92 9.13 -15.90 8.54
N MET A 93 9.56 -15.42 7.38
CA MET A 93 10.37 -16.20 6.43
C MET A 93 11.88 -15.97 6.59
N VAL A 94 12.30 -15.01 7.43
CA VAL A 94 13.70 -14.59 7.52
C VAL A 94 14.32 -14.85 8.89
N ASP A 95 15.65 -14.81 8.92
CA ASP A 95 16.47 -15.01 10.12
C ASP A 95 17.18 -13.71 10.54
N GLY A 96 17.02 -12.63 9.76
CA GLY A 96 17.53 -11.31 10.08
C GLY A 96 17.11 -10.26 9.06
N VAL A 97 17.51 -9.02 9.30
CA VAL A 97 17.03 -7.84 8.58
C VAL A 97 18.18 -6.94 8.16
N LEU A 98 18.12 -6.42 6.92
CA LEU A 98 18.87 -5.26 6.47
C LEU A 98 17.98 -4.03 6.60
N LEU A 99 18.36 -3.11 7.48
CA LEU A 99 17.72 -1.82 7.62
C LEU A 99 18.44 -0.80 6.75
N LEU A 100 17.83 -0.41 5.63
CA LEU A 100 18.40 0.54 4.68
C LEU A 100 17.88 1.95 4.96
N VAL A 101 18.79 2.87 5.23
CA VAL A 101 18.50 4.27 5.54
C VAL A 101 19.28 5.20 4.61
N ASP A 102 18.64 6.25 4.11
CA ASP A 102 19.27 7.28 3.31
C ASP A 102 20.17 8.17 4.19
N SER A 103 21.40 8.43 3.74
CA SER A 103 22.41 9.18 4.48
C SER A 103 22.06 10.66 4.71
N SER A 104 21.06 11.21 4.01
CA SER A 104 20.63 12.60 4.16
C SER A 104 19.27 12.72 4.83
N GLU A 105 18.33 11.80 4.54
CA GLU A 105 16.96 11.86 5.06
C GLU A 105 16.81 11.24 6.45
N GLY A 106 17.64 10.23 6.75
CA GLY A 106 17.58 9.51 8.02
C GLY A 106 16.42 8.49 8.09
N PRO A 107 16.13 7.93 9.28
CA PRO A 107 15.05 6.98 9.47
C PRO A 107 13.70 7.70 9.42
N LEU A 108 12.84 7.30 8.47
CA LEU A 108 11.51 7.86 8.28
C LEU A 108 10.43 7.00 8.99
N PRO A 109 9.27 7.57 9.34
CA PRO A 109 8.26 6.89 10.17
C PRO A 109 7.75 5.55 9.64
N GLN A 110 7.71 5.31 8.34
CA GLN A 110 7.34 4.00 7.78
C GLN A 110 8.34 2.91 8.18
N THR A 111 9.61 3.25 8.27
CA THR A 111 10.67 2.36 8.75
C THR A 111 10.41 1.92 10.18
N ARG A 112 9.86 2.82 11.04
CA ARG A 112 9.51 2.55 12.44
C ARG A 112 8.58 1.35 12.58
N PHE A 113 7.50 1.30 11.79
CA PHE A 113 6.52 0.20 11.84
C PHE A 113 7.17 -1.16 11.52
N VAL A 114 7.93 -1.24 10.40
CA VAL A 114 8.55 -2.50 9.97
C VAL A 114 9.65 -2.92 10.93
N LEU A 115 10.44 -1.97 11.42
CA LEU A 115 11.49 -2.22 12.42
C LEU A 115 10.90 -2.71 13.74
N GLN A 116 9.81 -2.12 14.25
CA GLN A 116 9.12 -2.57 15.45
C GLN A 116 8.67 -4.04 15.34
N LYS A 117 8.13 -4.44 14.19
CA LYS A 117 7.74 -5.84 13.94
C LYS A 117 8.94 -6.78 13.88
N ALA A 118 10.09 -6.33 13.34
CA ALA A 118 11.33 -7.10 13.32
C ALA A 118 11.93 -7.27 14.73
N LEU A 119 11.99 -6.19 15.50
CA LEU A 119 12.49 -6.21 16.89
C LEU A 119 11.62 -7.09 17.81
N SER A 120 10.29 -7.05 17.64
CA SER A 120 9.37 -7.92 18.41
C SER A 120 9.57 -9.42 18.14
N GLN A 121 10.20 -9.78 17.02
CA GLN A 121 10.57 -11.16 16.67
C GLN A 121 12.03 -11.49 17.03
N ASN A 122 12.76 -10.59 17.68
CA ASN A 122 14.17 -10.70 18.02
C ASN A 122 15.08 -10.99 16.82
N LEU A 123 14.74 -10.44 15.64
CA LEU A 123 15.58 -10.58 14.44
C LEU A 123 16.81 -9.67 14.56
N PRO A 124 18.03 -10.18 14.30
CA PRO A 124 19.23 -9.34 14.20
C PRO A 124 19.10 -8.37 13.04
N VAL A 125 19.61 -7.16 13.23
CA VAL A 125 19.54 -6.05 12.27
C VAL A 125 20.94 -5.69 11.82
N VAL A 126 21.14 -5.48 10.51
CA VAL A 126 22.33 -4.83 9.94
C VAL A 126 21.89 -3.46 9.42
N LEU A 127 22.48 -2.39 9.90
CA LEU A 127 22.20 -1.04 9.43
C LEU A 127 23.02 -0.73 8.17
N VAL A 128 22.34 -0.35 7.10
CA VAL A 128 22.92 0.03 5.82
C VAL A 128 22.63 1.51 5.56
N ILE A 129 23.63 2.37 5.69
CA ILE A 129 23.56 3.80 5.34
C ILE A 129 23.83 3.92 3.85
N ASN A 130 22.81 4.28 3.07
CA ASN A 130 22.91 4.36 1.60
C ASN A 130 22.98 5.78 1.08
N LYS A 131 23.39 5.93 -0.18
CA LYS A 131 23.56 7.20 -0.91
C LYS A 131 24.62 8.10 -0.27
N ILE A 132 25.70 7.53 0.22
CA ILE A 132 26.82 8.26 0.81
C ILE A 132 27.54 9.19 -0.19
N ASP A 133 27.24 9.06 -1.48
CA ASP A 133 27.73 9.93 -2.56
C ASP A 133 26.99 11.28 -2.64
N ARG A 134 25.92 11.47 -1.90
CA ARG A 134 25.17 12.75 -1.88
C ARG A 134 25.99 13.86 -1.21
N PRO A 135 25.94 15.08 -1.74
CA PRO A 135 26.67 16.21 -1.16
C PRO A 135 26.08 16.68 0.19
N ASP A 136 24.85 16.29 0.48
CA ASP A 136 24.11 16.57 1.72
C ASP A 136 24.07 15.35 2.68
N ALA A 137 24.94 14.36 2.48
CA ALA A 137 25.08 13.22 3.37
C ALA A 137 25.54 13.64 4.78
N ARG A 138 24.87 13.12 5.82
CA ARG A 138 25.11 13.41 7.24
C ARG A 138 25.14 12.10 8.05
N CYS A 139 26.02 11.18 7.67
CA CYS A 139 26.02 9.79 8.14
C CYS A 139 26.03 9.67 9.67
N ASP A 140 26.85 10.45 10.38
CA ASP A 140 26.96 10.37 11.85
C ASP A 140 25.64 10.77 12.54
N GLU A 141 25.02 11.85 12.08
CA GLU A 141 23.72 12.30 12.60
C GLU A 141 22.62 11.27 12.33
N VAL A 142 22.61 10.64 11.14
CA VAL A 142 21.64 9.60 10.78
C VAL A 142 21.81 8.36 11.66
N ILE A 143 23.04 8.00 12.03
CA ILE A 143 23.29 6.89 12.95
C ILE A 143 22.72 7.21 14.33
N ASP A 144 22.92 8.42 14.84
CA ASP A 144 22.35 8.86 16.12
C ASP A 144 20.81 8.82 16.08
N GLU A 145 20.18 9.28 15.00
CA GLU A 145 18.73 9.20 14.79
C GLU A 145 18.23 7.73 14.76
N VAL A 146 19.01 6.80 14.20
CA VAL A 146 18.66 5.38 14.21
C VAL A 146 18.78 4.81 15.63
N TYR A 147 19.81 5.17 16.40
CA TYR A 147 19.90 4.77 17.82
C TYR A 147 18.70 5.29 18.62
N GLU A 148 18.32 6.55 18.45
CA GLU A 148 17.13 7.12 19.07
C GLU A 148 15.86 6.32 18.69
N LEU A 149 15.72 5.97 17.41
CA LEU A 149 14.60 5.16 16.95
C LEU A 149 14.55 3.77 17.63
N PHE A 150 15.70 3.10 17.82
CA PHE A 150 15.74 1.81 18.51
C PHE A 150 15.37 1.94 19.99
N ILE A 151 15.83 3.00 20.66
CA ILE A 151 15.48 3.31 22.06
C ILE A 151 13.97 3.56 22.18
N ASP A 152 13.41 4.36 21.29
CA ASP A 152 11.97 4.66 21.23
C ASP A 152 11.09 3.42 20.97
N LEU A 153 11.66 2.39 20.38
CA LEU A 153 10.99 1.11 20.11
C LEU A 153 11.23 0.07 21.21
N ASP A 154 11.76 0.48 22.37
CA ASP A 154 12.08 -0.39 23.52
C ASP A 154 13.00 -1.56 23.12
N ALA A 155 13.96 -1.34 22.21
CA ALA A 155 14.93 -2.35 21.80
C ALA A 155 15.82 -2.76 22.99
N SER A 156 16.12 -4.05 23.09
CA SER A 156 17.04 -4.57 24.11
C SER A 156 18.50 -4.17 23.82
N ASP A 157 19.36 -4.20 24.83
CA ASP A 157 20.78 -3.89 24.69
C ASP A 157 21.46 -4.69 23.56
N GLY A 158 21.09 -5.97 23.40
CA GLY A 158 21.62 -6.82 22.32
C GLY A 158 21.08 -6.48 20.93
N GLN A 159 19.97 -5.78 20.84
CA GLN A 159 19.41 -5.33 19.56
C GLN A 159 19.96 -3.96 19.14
N ILE A 160 20.40 -3.15 20.12
CA ILE A 160 21.04 -1.84 19.86
C ILE A 160 22.49 -2.00 19.38
N ASP A 161 23.15 -3.12 19.67
CA ASP A 161 24.49 -3.43 19.20
C ASP A 161 24.47 -4.03 17.77
N PHE A 162 24.03 -3.23 16.81
CA PHE A 162 23.95 -3.63 15.40
C PHE A 162 25.17 -3.16 14.60
N PRO A 163 25.69 -3.98 13.65
CA PRO A 163 26.73 -3.57 12.74
C PRO A 163 26.24 -2.54 11.71
N ILE A 164 27.14 -1.64 11.31
CA ILE A 164 26.88 -0.54 10.39
C ILE A 164 27.73 -0.69 9.13
N ILE A 165 27.11 -0.51 7.96
CA ILE A 165 27.80 -0.47 6.69
C ILE A 165 27.30 0.68 5.83
N TYR A 166 28.20 1.30 5.09
CA TYR A 166 27.94 2.41 4.21
C TYR A 166 27.92 1.95 2.75
N THR A 167 26.94 2.43 1.97
CA THR A 167 26.77 1.99 0.59
C THR A 167 26.50 3.15 -0.37
N ASP A 168 27.01 3.01 -1.59
CA ASP A 168 26.53 3.69 -2.79
C ASP A 168 25.89 2.62 -3.68
N ALA A 169 24.61 2.35 -3.46
CA ALA A 169 23.88 1.32 -4.18
C ALA A 169 23.87 1.54 -5.68
N ARG A 170 23.93 2.80 -6.14
CA ARG A 170 23.97 3.15 -7.57
C ARG A 170 25.26 2.75 -8.23
N LYS A 171 26.40 2.91 -7.53
CA LYS A 171 27.71 2.43 -8.00
C LYS A 171 27.93 0.96 -7.69
N GLY A 172 27.15 0.37 -6.78
CA GLY A 172 27.31 -1.00 -6.32
C GLY A 172 28.54 -1.18 -5.42
N THR A 173 28.78 -0.25 -4.50
CA THR A 173 29.92 -0.28 -3.57
C THR A 173 29.48 -0.23 -2.12
N ALA A 174 30.26 -0.87 -1.24
CA ALA A 174 30.05 -0.90 0.20
C ALA A 174 31.39 -0.72 0.93
N THR A 175 31.34 -0.08 2.10
CA THR A 175 32.51 0.09 2.97
C THR A 175 32.10 0.14 4.44
N THR A 176 32.97 -0.29 5.33
CA THR A 176 32.83 -0.11 6.79
C THR A 176 33.50 1.16 7.29
N ASP A 177 34.24 1.88 6.44
CA ASP A 177 34.99 3.08 6.77
C ASP A 177 34.76 4.13 5.68
N LEU A 178 34.20 5.30 6.05
CA LEU A 178 33.92 6.40 5.13
C LEU A 178 35.17 7.06 4.53
N GLU A 179 36.35 6.89 5.16
CA GLU A 179 37.61 7.40 4.60
C GLU A 179 38.08 6.57 3.38
N ASN A 180 37.60 5.33 3.27
CA ASN A 180 37.94 4.40 2.21
C ASN A 180 36.74 4.16 1.29
N SER A 181 36.84 4.58 0.05
CA SER A 181 35.82 4.25 -0.95
C SER A 181 35.80 2.76 -1.24
N GLY A 182 34.63 2.11 -1.06
CA GLY A 182 34.44 0.71 -1.42
C GLY A 182 34.59 0.48 -2.93
N THR A 183 34.96 -0.74 -3.32
CA THR A 183 35.12 -1.14 -4.73
C THR A 183 33.93 -1.96 -5.25
N ASP A 184 33.29 -2.72 -4.36
CA ASP A 184 32.18 -3.61 -4.66
C ASP A 184 31.31 -3.83 -3.39
N LEU A 185 30.33 -4.72 -3.45
CA LEU A 185 29.45 -5.07 -2.33
C LEU A 185 29.98 -6.21 -1.45
N THR A 186 31.21 -6.67 -1.66
CA THR A 186 31.83 -7.74 -0.84
C THR A 186 31.74 -7.46 0.67
N PRO A 187 32.04 -6.24 1.18
CA PRO A 187 31.92 -5.96 2.62
C PRO A 187 30.48 -6.15 3.15
N LEU A 188 29.46 -5.85 2.35
CA LEU A 188 28.07 -6.09 2.72
C LEU A 188 27.76 -7.58 2.82
N PHE A 189 28.21 -8.39 1.86
CA PHE A 189 28.00 -9.85 1.90
C PHE A 189 28.72 -10.50 3.10
N GLU A 190 29.94 -10.08 3.41
CA GLU A 190 30.67 -10.60 4.58
C GLU A 190 29.93 -10.25 5.88
N MET A 191 29.53 -8.99 6.06
CA MET A 191 28.79 -8.55 7.23
C MET A 191 27.46 -9.32 7.38
N LEU A 192 26.75 -9.59 6.28
CA LEU A 192 25.54 -10.40 6.29
C LEU A 192 25.82 -11.82 6.81
N LEU A 193 26.89 -12.46 6.34
CA LEU A 193 27.23 -13.83 6.77
C LEU A 193 27.67 -13.88 8.23
N GLU A 194 28.29 -12.83 8.76
CA GLU A 194 28.72 -12.72 10.16
C GLU A 194 27.57 -12.47 11.11
N THR A 195 26.61 -11.61 10.71
CA THR A 195 25.54 -11.13 11.61
C THR A 195 24.30 -12.01 11.56
N ILE A 196 23.88 -12.43 10.36
CA ILE A 196 22.63 -13.18 10.21
C ILE A 196 22.89 -14.67 10.47
N PRO A 197 22.20 -15.29 11.43
CA PRO A 197 22.40 -16.70 11.74
C PRO A 197 21.89 -17.63 10.64
N GLU A 198 22.32 -18.89 10.69
CA GLU A 198 21.68 -19.95 9.91
C GLU A 198 20.28 -20.22 10.43
N PRO A 199 19.35 -20.67 9.55
CA PRO A 199 18.02 -21.07 9.99
C PRO A 199 18.08 -22.11 11.10
N SER A 200 17.49 -21.78 12.23
CA SER A 200 17.41 -22.70 13.36
C SER A 200 16.43 -23.83 13.04
N HIS A 201 16.87 -25.09 13.18
CA HIS A 201 16.02 -26.27 13.01
C HIS A 201 16.43 -27.39 13.96
N ASP A 202 15.48 -28.25 14.31
CA ASP A 202 15.74 -29.47 15.04
C ASP A 202 16.00 -30.62 14.02
N PRO A 203 17.19 -31.23 14.00
CA PRO A 203 17.53 -32.30 13.06
C PRO A 203 16.65 -33.54 13.16
N ASP A 204 16.10 -33.81 14.37
CA ASP A 204 15.28 -34.99 14.66
C ASP A 204 13.78 -34.72 14.46
N HIS A 205 13.40 -33.46 14.17
CA HIS A 205 12.00 -33.11 13.94
C HIS A 205 11.57 -33.52 12.53
N PRO A 206 10.39 -34.16 12.37
CA PRO A 206 9.86 -34.49 11.05
C PRO A 206 9.55 -33.23 10.25
N PHE A 207 9.22 -33.41 8.96
CA PHE A 207 8.90 -32.30 8.07
C PHE A 207 7.82 -31.38 8.63
N GLN A 208 8.09 -30.07 8.57
CA GLN A 208 7.16 -29.02 8.94
C GLN A 208 7.48 -27.76 8.13
N ALA A 209 6.47 -27.22 7.45
CA ALA A 209 6.61 -25.99 6.66
C ALA A 209 5.42 -25.04 6.88
N TRP A 210 5.69 -23.76 6.87
CA TRP A 210 4.72 -22.70 7.09
C TRP A 210 4.34 -22.04 5.78
N VAL A 211 3.04 -21.98 5.46
CA VAL A 211 2.51 -21.27 4.28
C VAL A 211 2.46 -19.78 4.59
N THR A 212 3.33 -19.02 3.96
CA THR A 212 3.52 -17.59 4.23
C THR A 212 2.95 -16.69 3.14
N ASN A 213 2.93 -17.19 1.89
CA ASN A 213 2.37 -16.43 0.77
C ASN A 213 1.75 -17.36 -0.27
N LEU A 214 0.93 -16.81 -1.15
CA LEU A 214 0.30 -17.53 -2.26
C LEU A 214 0.58 -16.83 -3.59
N ASP A 215 0.69 -17.64 -4.63
CA ASP A 215 0.78 -17.20 -6.01
C ASP A 215 -0.11 -18.08 -6.89
N ALA A 216 -0.26 -17.76 -8.14
CA ALA A 216 -1.04 -18.54 -9.08
C ALA A 216 -0.35 -18.63 -10.44
N SER A 217 -0.34 -19.83 -11.01
CA SER A 217 0.13 -20.05 -12.36
C SER A 217 -1.03 -20.56 -13.24
N PRO A 218 -1.13 -20.10 -14.49
CA PRO A 218 -2.12 -20.64 -15.43
C PRO A 218 -1.95 -22.13 -15.71
N TYR A 219 -0.77 -22.69 -15.47
CA TYR A 219 -0.42 -24.08 -15.81
C TYR A 219 -0.55 -25.04 -14.63
N VAL A 220 -0.17 -24.63 -13.43
CA VAL A 220 -0.13 -25.49 -12.24
C VAL A 220 -1.12 -25.07 -11.16
N GLY A 221 -1.93 -24.07 -11.43
CA GLY A 221 -2.94 -23.58 -10.48
C GLY A 221 -2.32 -22.77 -9.33
N ARG A 222 -2.84 -22.96 -8.11
CA ARG A 222 -2.39 -22.28 -6.90
C ARG A 222 -1.00 -22.78 -6.50
N ILE A 223 -0.13 -21.84 -6.15
CA ILE A 223 1.22 -22.10 -5.68
C ILE A 223 1.33 -21.54 -4.27
N ALA A 224 1.66 -22.39 -3.29
CA ALA A 224 1.96 -21.94 -1.94
C ALA A 224 3.45 -21.70 -1.77
N ILE A 225 3.81 -20.51 -1.25
CA ILE A 225 5.17 -20.17 -0.87
C ILE A 225 5.29 -20.47 0.61
N CYS A 226 6.24 -21.35 0.96
CA CYS A 226 6.40 -21.87 2.31
C CYS A 226 7.84 -21.74 2.77
N ARG A 227 8.04 -21.53 4.06
CA ARG A 227 9.33 -21.73 4.72
C ARG A 227 9.35 -23.11 5.37
N ILE A 228 10.36 -23.92 5.07
CA ILE A 228 10.59 -25.17 5.78
C ILE A 228 11.21 -24.86 7.14
N MET A 229 10.48 -25.15 8.20
CA MET A 229 10.95 -24.95 9.57
C MET A 229 11.79 -26.12 10.04
N HIS A 230 11.37 -27.36 9.74
CA HIS A 230 12.05 -28.58 10.14
C HIS A 230 11.99 -29.65 9.04
N GLY A 231 12.96 -30.54 9.06
CA GLY A 231 12.97 -31.75 8.22
C GLY A 231 13.24 -31.52 6.75
N THR A 232 12.73 -32.41 5.92
CA THR A 232 12.96 -32.45 4.46
C THR A 232 11.68 -32.81 3.74
N ILE A 233 11.42 -32.18 2.60
CA ILE A 233 10.30 -32.47 1.70
C ILE A 233 10.80 -32.96 0.35
N ARG A 234 10.04 -33.84 -0.29
CA ARG A 234 10.31 -34.36 -1.64
C ARG A 234 9.12 -34.10 -2.56
N LYS A 235 9.40 -33.90 -3.83
CA LYS A 235 8.41 -33.89 -4.88
C LYS A 235 7.62 -35.20 -4.86
N GLY A 236 6.27 -35.13 -4.98
CA GLY A 236 5.39 -36.30 -4.94
C GLY A 236 5.09 -36.82 -3.53
N GLN A 237 5.66 -36.25 -2.47
CA GLN A 237 5.41 -36.68 -1.09
C GLN A 237 4.00 -36.33 -0.64
N ASN A 238 3.37 -37.24 0.13
CA ASN A 238 2.15 -36.96 0.87
C ASN A 238 2.49 -36.21 2.17
N VAL A 239 1.69 -35.22 2.50
CA VAL A 239 1.82 -34.39 3.69
C VAL A 239 0.49 -34.25 4.39
N SER A 240 0.51 -34.02 5.69
CA SER A 240 -0.64 -33.55 6.45
C SER A 240 -0.76 -32.04 6.26
N TRP A 241 -1.94 -31.60 5.88
CA TRP A 241 -2.30 -30.20 5.70
C TRP A 241 -3.16 -29.77 6.89
N CYS A 242 -2.52 -29.03 7.83
CA CYS A 242 -3.17 -28.48 9.01
C CYS A 242 -3.81 -27.13 8.68
N ARG A 243 -5.13 -27.08 8.65
CA ARG A 243 -5.91 -25.89 8.30
C ARG A 243 -6.02 -24.92 9.50
N ILE A 244 -6.35 -23.66 9.19
CA ILE A 244 -6.55 -22.60 10.21
C ILE A 244 -7.71 -22.96 11.17
N ASN A 245 -8.75 -23.63 10.67
CA ASN A 245 -9.91 -24.06 11.49
C ASN A 245 -9.62 -25.25 12.43
N GLY A 246 -8.41 -25.80 12.37
CA GLY A 246 -7.97 -26.96 13.17
C GLY A 246 -8.19 -28.31 12.50
N ASP A 247 -8.79 -28.38 11.32
CA ASP A 247 -8.91 -29.61 10.55
C ASP A 247 -7.55 -30.04 10.00
N ILE A 248 -7.34 -31.33 9.86
CA ILE A 248 -6.14 -31.92 9.27
C ILE A 248 -6.55 -32.79 8.09
N ASP A 249 -6.17 -32.37 6.89
CA ASP A 249 -6.36 -33.10 5.66
C ASP A 249 -5.04 -33.71 5.19
N GLN A 250 -5.11 -34.63 4.23
CA GLN A 250 -3.93 -35.14 3.54
C GLN A 250 -3.88 -34.59 2.13
N ALA A 251 -2.69 -34.20 1.70
CA ALA A 251 -2.44 -33.66 0.37
C ALA A 251 -1.13 -34.20 -0.21
N GLN A 252 -1.01 -34.20 -1.54
CA GLN A 252 0.20 -34.58 -2.24
C GLN A 252 0.85 -33.36 -2.88
N ILE A 253 2.15 -33.21 -2.71
CA ILE A 253 2.95 -32.16 -3.35
C ILE A 253 3.18 -32.55 -4.80
N ALA A 254 2.49 -31.92 -5.74
CA ALA A 254 2.64 -32.22 -7.17
C ALA A 254 3.99 -31.72 -7.71
N ASN A 255 4.35 -30.47 -7.45
CA ASN A 255 5.62 -29.90 -7.85
C ASN A 255 6.25 -29.15 -6.67
N LEU A 256 7.58 -29.17 -6.64
CA LEU A 256 8.41 -28.52 -5.64
C LEU A 256 9.44 -27.63 -6.34
N TYR A 257 9.47 -26.34 -5.94
CA TYR A 257 10.38 -25.35 -6.53
C TYR A 257 11.16 -24.66 -5.43
N VAL A 258 12.40 -24.27 -5.75
CA VAL A 258 13.21 -23.32 -4.99
C VAL A 258 13.47 -22.08 -5.84
N THR A 259 13.74 -20.95 -5.20
CA THR A 259 14.17 -19.76 -5.91
C THR A 259 15.67 -19.82 -6.15
N GLU A 260 16.09 -19.66 -7.40
CA GLU A 260 17.48 -19.43 -7.81
C GLU A 260 17.52 -18.12 -8.59
N TYR A 261 18.25 -17.15 -8.07
CA TYR A 261 18.21 -15.75 -8.50
C TYR A 261 16.77 -15.19 -8.45
N LEU A 262 16.11 -15.05 -9.57
CA LEU A 262 14.73 -14.57 -9.69
C LEU A 262 13.77 -15.64 -10.25
N GLU A 263 14.30 -16.80 -10.63
CA GLU A 263 13.52 -17.84 -11.28
C GLU A 263 13.20 -18.97 -10.29
N ARG A 264 12.04 -19.60 -10.48
CA ARG A 264 11.64 -20.80 -9.75
C ARG A 264 12.18 -22.02 -10.50
N VAL A 265 13.07 -22.72 -9.85
CA VAL A 265 13.68 -23.95 -10.39
C VAL A 265 13.05 -25.16 -9.71
N GLU A 266 12.60 -26.12 -10.49
CA GLU A 266 12.02 -27.36 -9.98
C GLU A 266 13.14 -28.24 -9.37
N VAL A 267 12.87 -28.79 -8.18
CA VAL A 267 13.81 -29.65 -7.44
C VAL A 267 13.11 -30.91 -6.93
N ASP A 268 13.88 -31.97 -6.73
CA ASP A 268 13.35 -33.21 -6.17
C ASP A 268 13.25 -33.19 -4.65
N THR A 269 14.09 -32.40 -3.99
CA THR A 269 14.18 -32.36 -2.52
C THR A 269 14.53 -30.95 -2.06
N ALA A 270 13.93 -30.52 -0.92
CA ALA A 270 14.27 -29.30 -0.22
C ALA A 270 14.34 -29.54 1.31
N HIS A 271 15.16 -28.73 2.00
CA HIS A 271 15.57 -28.94 3.39
C HIS A 271 15.14 -27.80 4.30
N ALA A 272 15.22 -28.02 5.61
CA ALA A 272 14.95 -27.01 6.63
C ALA A 272 15.71 -25.70 6.34
N GLY A 273 15.03 -24.56 6.54
CA GLY A 273 15.54 -23.23 6.25
C GLY A 273 15.28 -22.73 4.82
N GLU A 274 14.96 -23.61 3.86
CA GLU A 274 14.67 -23.17 2.50
C GLU A 274 13.28 -22.53 2.38
N VAL A 275 13.20 -21.48 1.55
CA VAL A 275 11.95 -20.94 1.05
C VAL A 275 11.60 -21.66 -0.25
N ILE A 276 10.48 -22.36 -0.22
CA ILE A 276 10.00 -23.20 -1.32
C ILE A 276 8.69 -22.69 -1.89
N ALA A 277 8.41 -23.08 -3.14
CA ALA A 277 7.10 -22.92 -3.74
C ALA A 277 6.57 -24.31 -4.11
N ILE A 278 5.34 -24.60 -3.76
CA ILE A 278 4.71 -25.91 -3.99
C ILE A 278 3.38 -25.77 -4.72
N SER A 279 3.00 -26.77 -5.49
CA SER A 279 1.68 -26.90 -6.11
C SER A 279 1.04 -28.26 -5.80
N GLY A 280 -0.26 -28.39 -6.04
CA GLY A 280 -1.02 -29.63 -5.83
C GLY A 280 -2.10 -29.52 -4.75
N ILE A 281 -2.19 -28.39 -4.03
CA ILE A 281 -3.21 -28.15 -3.00
C ILE A 281 -4.02 -26.91 -3.40
N GLU A 282 -5.23 -27.12 -3.97
CA GLU A 282 -6.01 -26.04 -4.58
C GLU A 282 -6.56 -25.03 -3.57
N ASP A 283 -6.96 -25.49 -2.38
CA ASP A 283 -7.61 -24.67 -1.36
C ASP A 283 -6.68 -24.20 -0.23
N ILE A 284 -5.37 -24.41 -0.37
CA ILE A 284 -4.40 -24.01 0.64
C ILE A 284 -4.45 -22.47 0.85
N THR A 285 -4.37 -22.07 2.11
CA THR A 285 -4.41 -20.66 2.51
C THR A 285 -3.18 -20.25 3.31
N ILE A 286 -2.96 -18.94 3.39
CA ILE A 286 -1.83 -18.37 4.14
C ILE A 286 -2.05 -18.60 5.64
N GLY A 287 -0.97 -18.97 6.35
CA GLY A 287 -0.99 -19.27 7.78
C GLY A 287 -1.20 -20.74 8.11
N GLU A 288 -1.52 -21.57 7.11
CA GLU A 288 -1.64 -23.02 7.28
C GLU A 288 -0.27 -23.69 7.35
N THR A 289 -0.25 -24.90 7.90
CA THR A 289 0.96 -25.69 8.07
C THR A 289 0.91 -26.96 7.24
N LEU A 290 2.01 -27.26 6.56
CA LEU A 290 2.26 -28.57 5.98
C LEU A 290 3.19 -29.34 6.91
N SER A 291 2.83 -30.57 7.23
CA SER A 291 3.50 -31.36 8.23
C SER A 291 3.63 -32.83 7.80
N ASP A 292 4.41 -33.56 8.57
CA ASP A 292 4.53 -35.01 8.38
C ASP A 292 3.19 -35.71 8.57
N VAL A 293 2.96 -36.81 7.80
CA VAL A 293 1.68 -37.54 7.84
C VAL A 293 1.48 -38.31 9.14
N ASP A 294 2.56 -38.87 9.69
CA ASP A 294 2.49 -39.72 10.87
C ASP A 294 2.46 -38.92 12.18
N ASN A 295 2.96 -37.67 12.16
CA ASN A 295 3.02 -36.78 13.33
C ASN A 295 2.68 -35.33 12.94
N PRO A 296 1.41 -35.05 12.61
CA PRO A 296 1.01 -33.71 12.20
C PRO A 296 1.10 -32.73 13.36
N LYS A 297 1.88 -31.65 13.17
CA LYS A 297 2.07 -30.59 14.16
C LYS A 297 1.81 -29.23 13.50
N PRO A 298 0.71 -28.53 13.82
CA PRO A 298 0.47 -27.18 13.30
C PRO A 298 1.45 -26.18 13.92
N LEU A 299 1.90 -25.23 13.10
CA LEU A 299 2.60 -24.03 13.54
C LEU A 299 1.59 -22.98 14.04
N PRO A 300 2.02 -21.99 14.84
CA PRO A 300 1.15 -20.89 15.25
C PRO A 300 0.55 -20.18 14.03
N ILE A 301 -0.71 -19.77 14.12
CA ILE A 301 -1.38 -19.03 13.05
C ILE A 301 -0.66 -17.69 12.86
N ILE A 302 -0.44 -17.30 11.60
CA ILE A 302 0.08 -15.96 11.30
C ILE A 302 -1.06 -14.97 11.55
N VAL A 303 -0.93 -14.18 12.60
CA VAL A 303 -1.87 -13.10 12.89
C VAL A 303 -1.47 -11.90 12.04
N VAL A 304 -2.40 -11.45 11.20
CA VAL A 304 -2.27 -10.22 10.42
C VAL A 304 -3.20 -9.18 11.05
N ASP A 305 -2.71 -7.96 11.23
CA ASP A 305 -3.53 -6.89 11.78
C ASP A 305 -4.80 -6.69 10.94
N GLU A 306 -5.89 -6.36 11.59
CA GLU A 306 -7.19 -6.25 10.94
C GLU A 306 -7.33 -4.98 10.09
N PRO A 307 -8.24 -5.00 9.08
CA PRO A 307 -8.54 -3.83 8.28
C PRO A 307 -9.06 -2.66 9.13
N THR A 308 -8.68 -1.44 8.76
CA THR A 308 -9.11 -0.19 9.42
C THR A 308 -10.01 0.68 8.56
N LEU A 309 -9.94 0.50 7.23
CA LEU A 309 -10.74 1.25 6.25
C LEU A 309 -11.57 0.32 5.39
N SER A 310 -12.69 0.80 4.90
CA SER A 310 -13.53 0.11 3.92
C SER A 310 -13.94 1.05 2.79
N VAL A 311 -14.18 0.47 1.61
CA VAL A 311 -14.82 1.13 0.47
C VAL A 311 -15.87 0.23 -0.13
N THR A 312 -16.96 0.81 -0.62
CA THR A 312 -17.94 0.06 -1.41
C THR A 312 -17.50 0.04 -2.87
N ILE A 313 -17.28 -1.15 -3.43
CA ILE A 313 -17.01 -1.36 -4.86
C ILE A 313 -18.22 -2.00 -5.50
N GLY A 314 -18.76 -1.35 -6.53
CA GLY A 314 -19.93 -1.85 -7.27
C GLY A 314 -19.72 -1.79 -8.77
N THR A 315 -20.71 -2.29 -9.51
CA THR A 315 -20.74 -2.17 -10.96
C THR A 315 -21.01 -0.75 -11.41
N ASN A 316 -20.49 -0.35 -12.58
CA ASN A 316 -20.81 0.94 -13.16
C ASN A 316 -22.23 0.95 -13.73
N SER A 317 -23.13 1.73 -13.14
CA SER A 317 -24.52 1.91 -13.53
C SER A 317 -24.80 3.30 -14.16
N SER A 318 -23.75 4.04 -14.56
CA SER A 318 -23.90 5.35 -15.15
C SER A 318 -24.47 5.30 -16.56
N PRO A 319 -25.03 6.41 -17.10
CA PRO A 319 -25.46 6.50 -18.50
C PRO A 319 -24.34 6.30 -19.54
N LEU A 320 -23.07 6.39 -19.11
CA LEU A 320 -21.89 6.19 -19.95
C LEU A 320 -21.26 4.79 -19.79
N ALA A 321 -21.86 3.92 -18.97
CA ALA A 321 -21.35 2.56 -18.74
C ALA A 321 -21.23 1.76 -20.03
N GLY A 322 -20.13 1.01 -20.19
CA GLY A 322 -19.85 0.16 -21.35
C GLY A 322 -19.27 0.91 -22.57
N LYS A 323 -18.98 2.20 -22.45
CA LYS A 323 -18.33 2.94 -23.54
C LYS A 323 -16.81 2.78 -23.57
N GLU A 324 -16.20 2.46 -22.44
CA GLU A 324 -14.75 2.48 -22.28
C GLU A 324 -14.15 1.15 -21.77
N GLY A 325 -14.93 0.34 -21.02
CA GLY A 325 -14.55 -0.94 -20.50
C GLY A 325 -15.44 -2.09 -20.99
N GLU A 326 -14.89 -3.30 -20.97
CA GLU A 326 -15.60 -4.51 -21.43
C GLU A 326 -16.16 -5.33 -20.26
N LYS A 327 -15.64 -5.13 -19.03
CA LYS A 327 -15.99 -5.94 -17.84
C LYS A 327 -16.88 -5.14 -16.89
N LEU A 328 -18.21 -5.27 -17.08
CA LEU A 328 -19.20 -4.48 -16.33
C LEU A 328 -20.13 -5.33 -15.43
N THR A 329 -20.14 -6.66 -15.58
CA THR A 329 -21.14 -7.47 -14.87
C THR A 329 -20.74 -7.75 -13.42
N ALA A 330 -21.72 -7.77 -12.50
CA ALA A 330 -21.53 -8.11 -11.10
C ALA A 330 -20.76 -9.42 -10.89
N ARG A 331 -21.05 -10.44 -11.74
CA ARG A 331 -20.35 -11.72 -11.71
C ARG A 331 -18.84 -11.59 -11.96
N LEU A 332 -18.43 -10.78 -12.95
CA LEU A 332 -17.01 -10.58 -13.28
C LEU A 332 -16.30 -9.78 -12.19
N VAL A 333 -16.94 -8.73 -11.67
CA VAL A 333 -16.40 -7.93 -10.57
C VAL A 333 -16.21 -8.79 -9.32
N LYS A 334 -17.23 -9.56 -8.93
CA LYS A 334 -17.18 -10.48 -7.80
C LYS A 334 -16.05 -11.50 -7.94
N ALA A 335 -15.97 -12.18 -9.07
CA ALA A 335 -14.95 -13.20 -9.33
C ALA A 335 -13.52 -12.61 -9.27
N ARG A 336 -13.34 -11.37 -9.73
CA ARG A 336 -12.04 -10.69 -9.63
C ARG A 336 -11.69 -10.32 -8.19
N LEU A 337 -12.65 -9.81 -7.41
CA LEU A 337 -12.47 -9.52 -5.99
C LEU A 337 -12.18 -10.81 -5.19
N GLU A 338 -12.93 -11.89 -5.41
CA GLU A 338 -12.67 -13.20 -4.79
C GLU A 338 -11.28 -13.74 -5.11
N LYS A 339 -10.79 -13.53 -6.34
CA LYS A 339 -9.43 -13.89 -6.73
C LYS A 339 -8.39 -13.09 -5.94
N GLU A 340 -8.63 -11.81 -5.66
CA GLU A 340 -7.74 -10.99 -4.84
C GLU A 340 -7.60 -11.51 -3.41
N LEU A 341 -8.72 -11.94 -2.81
CA LEU A 341 -8.74 -12.48 -1.45
C LEU A 341 -7.88 -13.74 -1.26
N ILE A 342 -7.60 -14.47 -2.33
CA ILE A 342 -6.76 -15.67 -2.27
C ILE A 342 -5.32 -15.31 -1.88
N GLY A 343 -4.76 -14.28 -2.52
CA GLY A 343 -3.37 -13.86 -2.30
C GLY A 343 -3.21 -12.77 -1.24
N ASN A 344 -4.28 -12.08 -0.88
CA ASN A 344 -4.23 -10.90 0.01
C ASN A 344 -5.14 -11.09 1.24
N VAL A 345 -4.59 -11.66 2.31
CA VAL A 345 -5.32 -11.90 3.57
C VAL A 345 -5.59 -10.62 4.37
N SER A 346 -4.99 -9.49 3.98
CA SER A 346 -5.23 -8.19 4.61
C SER A 346 -6.52 -7.52 4.11
N ILE A 347 -7.15 -8.08 3.07
CA ILE A 347 -8.40 -7.57 2.51
C ILE A 347 -9.54 -8.51 2.91
N ARG A 348 -10.68 -7.94 3.26
CA ARG A 348 -11.95 -8.66 3.50
C ARG A 348 -13.01 -8.15 2.54
N MET A 349 -13.90 -9.03 2.11
CA MET A 349 -15.05 -8.69 1.28
C MET A 349 -16.33 -9.08 1.99
N LEU A 350 -17.21 -8.10 2.20
CA LEU A 350 -18.51 -8.29 2.83
C LEU A 350 -19.62 -7.96 1.83
N PRO A 351 -20.78 -8.63 1.92
CA PRO A 351 -21.95 -8.27 1.13
C PRO A 351 -22.52 -6.93 1.61
N THR A 352 -23.10 -6.16 0.69
CA THR A 352 -23.88 -4.96 1.00
C THR A 352 -25.36 -5.23 0.80
N GLU A 353 -26.22 -4.23 1.07
CA GLU A 353 -27.65 -4.27 0.76
C GLU A 353 -27.94 -4.39 -0.75
N TYR A 354 -26.96 -4.02 -1.58
CA TYR A 354 -27.06 -4.09 -3.04
C TYR A 354 -26.37 -5.36 -3.58
N PRO A 355 -27.05 -6.15 -4.43
CA PRO A 355 -26.51 -7.43 -4.91
C PRO A 355 -25.34 -7.27 -5.89
N ASP A 356 -25.10 -6.07 -6.40
CA ASP A 356 -24.07 -5.71 -7.38
C ASP A 356 -22.95 -4.82 -6.80
N ALA A 357 -22.90 -4.72 -5.46
CA ALA A 357 -21.88 -3.99 -4.74
C ALA A 357 -21.39 -4.77 -3.51
N TRP A 358 -20.11 -4.59 -3.18
CA TRP A 358 -19.43 -5.25 -2.05
C TRP A 358 -18.67 -4.21 -1.24
N GLU A 359 -18.67 -4.40 0.06
CA GLU A 359 -17.79 -3.67 0.97
C GLU A 359 -16.44 -4.38 0.99
N ILE A 360 -15.40 -3.65 0.60
CA ILE A 360 -14.02 -4.12 0.61
C ILE A 360 -13.29 -3.40 1.74
N GLN A 361 -12.85 -4.19 2.72
CA GLN A 361 -12.09 -3.69 3.86
C GLN A 361 -10.61 -3.92 3.65
N GLY A 362 -9.78 -2.93 3.95
CA GLY A 362 -8.33 -2.94 3.83
C GLY A 362 -7.65 -2.14 4.93
N ARG A 363 -6.32 -2.15 4.96
CA ARG A 363 -5.53 -1.46 6.00
C ARG A 363 -5.41 0.04 5.77
N GLY A 364 -5.44 0.48 4.50
CA GLY A 364 -5.26 1.89 4.16
C GLY A 364 -5.82 2.26 2.79
N GLU A 365 -5.85 3.57 2.53
CA GLU A 365 -6.40 4.13 1.29
C GLU A 365 -5.60 3.68 0.06
N LEU A 366 -4.25 3.63 0.18
CA LEU A 366 -3.37 3.25 -0.92
C LEU A 366 -3.60 1.80 -1.35
N GLN A 367 -3.78 0.87 -0.40
CA GLN A 367 -4.08 -0.53 -0.71
C GLN A 367 -5.37 -0.67 -1.51
N LEU A 368 -6.44 0.02 -1.08
CA LEU A 368 -7.74 0.00 -1.75
C LEU A 368 -7.69 0.69 -3.12
N ALA A 369 -6.98 1.81 -3.24
CA ALA A 369 -6.77 2.51 -4.50
C ALA A 369 -5.99 1.67 -5.52
N ILE A 370 -4.96 0.95 -5.09
CA ILE A 370 -4.20 0.05 -5.95
C ILE A 370 -5.06 -1.11 -6.46
N LEU A 371 -5.89 -1.71 -5.61
CA LEU A 371 -6.83 -2.75 -6.05
C LEU A 371 -7.76 -2.24 -7.16
N VAL A 372 -8.35 -1.06 -6.98
CA VAL A 372 -9.23 -0.44 -7.97
C VAL A 372 -8.47 -0.10 -9.25
N GLU A 373 -7.23 0.42 -9.14
CA GLU A 373 -6.40 0.75 -10.29
C GLU A 373 -5.97 -0.50 -11.09
N MET A 374 -5.66 -1.61 -10.41
CA MET A 374 -5.40 -2.89 -11.08
C MET A 374 -6.63 -3.36 -11.86
N MET A 375 -7.82 -3.34 -11.24
CA MET A 375 -9.06 -3.72 -11.91
C MET A 375 -9.35 -2.80 -13.11
N ARG A 376 -9.11 -1.49 -12.97
CA ARG A 376 -9.22 -0.52 -14.05
C ARG A 376 -8.36 -0.89 -15.26
N ARG A 377 -7.09 -1.23 -15.04
CA ARG A 377 -6.14 -1.66 -16.09
C ARG A 377 -6.51 -2.99 -16.72
N GLU A 378 -7.18 -3.86 -15.97
CA GLU A 378 -7.72 -5.12 -16.48
C GLU A 378 -8.98 -4.94 -17.34
N GLY A 379 -9.48 -3.72 -17.53
CA GLY A 379 -10.63 -3.38 -18.37
C GLY A 379 -11.98 -3.38 -17.65
N PHE A 380 -12.00 -3.32 -16.32
CA PHE A 380 -13.23 -3.18 -15.55
C PHE A 380 -13.76 -1.74 -15.54
N GLU A 381 -15.07 -1.59 -15.52
CA GLU A 381 -15.75 -0.37 -15.12
C GLU A 381 -16.44 -0.56 -13.78
N LEU A 382 -16.14 0.31 -12.83
CA LEU A 382 -16.54 0.18 -11.44
C LEU A 382 -17.14 1.48 -10.91
N THR A 383 -17.93 1.38 -9.85
CA THR A 383 -18.20 2.49 -8.94
C THR A 383 -17.50 2.24 -7.62
N VAL A 384 -16.90 3.30 -7.07
CA VAL A 384 -16.21 3.25 -5.78
C VAL A 384 -16.82 4.32 -4.86
N GLY A 385 -17.29 3.89 -3.71
CA GLY A 385 -17.86 4.77 -2.68
C GLY A 385 -16.77 5.49 -1.88
N LYS A 386 -17.20 6.40 -1.00
CA LYS A 386 -16.31 7.08 -0.07
C LYS A 386 -15.66 6.08 0.87
N PRO A 387 -14.36 6.23 1.16
CA PRO A 387 -13.71 5.46 2.22
C PRO A 387 -14.35 5.75 3.59
N GLU A 388 -14.63 4.68 4.34
CA GLU A 388 -15.18 4.72 5.69
C GLU A 388 -14.28 3.93 6.64
N VAL A 389 -14.26 4.30 7.91
CA VAL A 389 -13.49 3.56 8.91
C VAL A 389 -14.26 2.34 9.40
N VAL A 390 -13.54 1.24 9.61
CA VAL A 390 -14.11 0.03 10.22
C VAL A 390 -14.21 0.24 11.73
N THR A 391 -15.43 0.43 12.22
CA THR A 391 -15.72 0.63 13.65
C THR A 391 -15.90 -0.70 14.37
N ARG A 392 -15.73 -0.69 15.70
CA ARG A 392 -15.96 -1.85 16.57
C ARG A 392 -16.82 -1.47 17.76
N GLU A 393 -17.63 -2.38 18.20
CA GLU A 393 -18.34 -2.26 19.47
C GLU A 393 -17.55 -2.98 20.56
N ILE A 394 -17.02 -2.24 21.54
CA ILE A 394 -16.27 -2.76 22.68
C ILE A 394 -17.04 -2.34 23.95
N ASP A 395 -17.46 -3.30 24.74
CA ASP A 395 -18.25 -3.09 25.96
C ASP A 395 -19.52 -2.24 25.74
N GLY A 396 -20.18 -2.39 24.58
CA GLY A 396 -21.39 -1.64 24.22
C GLY A 396 -21.14 -0.19 23.79
N VAL A 397 -19.87 0.21 23.60
CA VAL A 397 -19.47 1.53 23.12
C VAL A 397 -18.85 1.40 21.73
N LEU A 398 -19.28 2.25 20.81
CA LEU A 398 -18.71 2.31 19.47
C LEU A 398 -17.29 2.89 19.55
N HIS A 399 -16.31 2.16 19.00
CA HIS A 399 -14.91 2.55 18.91
C HIS A 399 -14.51 2.73 17.44
N GLU A 400 -13.59 3.64 17.20
CA GLU A 400 -12.99 3.92 15.90
C GLU A 400 -11.48 3.74 15.93
N PRO A 401 -10.84 3.42 14.78
CA PRO A 401 -9.40 3.27 14.70
C PRO A 401 -8.73 4.65 14.84
N MET A 402 -7.71 4.71 15.70
CA MET A 402 -6.83 5.85 15.90
C MET A 402 -5.48 5.58 15.26
N GLU A 403 -4.90 6.60 14.68
CA GLU A 403 -3.60 6.55 14.06
C GLU A 403 -2.60 7.45 14.76
N TYR A 404 -1.38 6.97 14.86
CA TYR A 404 -0.22 7.76 15.23
C TYR A 404 0.28 8.47 13.98
N LEU A 405 0.22 9.79 13.99
CA LEU A 405 0.58 10.67 12.89
C LEU A 405 1.87 11.39 13.23
N SER A 406 2.90 11.23 12.42
CA SER A 406 4.16 11.98 12.50
C SER A 406 4.29 12.89 11.29
N ILE A 407 4.62 14.16 11.55
CA ILE A 407 4.73 15.21 10.54
C ILE A 407 6.07 15.92 10.72
N ASP A 408 6.85 16.03 9.64
CA ASP A 408 8.05 16.85 9.60
C ASP A 408 7.81 18.06 8.69
N ILE A 409 7.94 19.27 9.22
CA ILE A 409 7.66 20.52 8.50
C ILE A 409 8.67 21.62 8.86
N PRO A 410 8.94 22.55 7.93
CA PRO A 410 9.61 23.79 8.26
C PRO A 410 8.86 24.59 9.34
N GLU A 411 9.57 25.26 10.23
CA GLU A 411 9.02 25.99 11.38
C GLU A 411 7.92 26.99 11.01
N ASP A 412 7.99 27.60 9.83
CA ASP A 412 7.00 28.55 9.30
C ASP A 412 5.58 27.95 9.15
N TYR A 413 5.46 26.63 9.00
CA TYR A 413 4.18 25.93 8.78
C TYR A 413 3.58 25.29 10.03
N VAL A 414 4.26 25.38 11.19
CA VAL A 414 3.77 24.78 12.45
C VAL A 414 2.38 25.32 12.82
N GLY A 415 2.19 26.66 12.74
CA GLY A 415 0.91 27.28 13.06
C GLY A 415 -0.26 26.79 12.18
N PRO A 416 -0.18 26.93 10.85
CA PRO A 416 -1.19 26.43 9.92
C PRO A 416 -1.50 24.94 10.08
N VAL A 417 -0.50 24.08 10.18
CA VAL A 417 -0.68 22.63 10.32
C VAL A 417 -1.31 22.26 11.66
N THR A 418 -0.90 22.88 12.76
CA THR A 418 -1.51 22.69 14.09
C THR A 418 -2.99 23.11 14.08
N GLN A 419 -3.33 24.23 13.42
CA GLN A 419 -4.72 24.67 13.28
C GLN A 419 -5.54 23.68 12.46
N LEU A 420 -4.99 23.15 11.35
CA LEU A 420 -5.64 22.17 10.50
C LEU A 420 -5.94 20.88 11.28
N LEU A 421 -4.97 20.35 12.02
CA LEU A 421 -5.15 19.16 12.86
C LEU A 421 -6.08 19.38 14.04
N GLY A 422 -6.05 20.56 14.65
CA GLY A 422 -6.98 20.96 15.70
C GLY A 422 -8.45 20.93 15.23
N SER A 423 -8.71 21.39 13.99
CA SER A 423 -10.06 21.33 13.39
C SER A 423 -10.55 19.89 13.17
N ARG A 424 -9.61 18.94 13.03
CA ARG A 424 -9.83 17.51 12.85
C ARG A 424 -9.79 16.72 14.17
N LYS A 425 -9.76 17.42 15.32
CA LYS A 425 -9.75 16.86 16.68
C LYS A 425 -8.53 15.95 16.94
N ALA A 426 -7.41 16.17 16.27
CA ALA A 426 -6.16 15.49 16.55
C ALA A 426 -5.59 15.91 17.91
N ARG A 427 -5.01 14.97 18.65
CA ARG A 427 -4.39 15.17 19.95
C ARG A 427 -2.86 15.19 19.78
N MET A 428 -2.22 16.30 20.06
CA MET A 428 -0.77 16.43 20.01
C MET A 428 -0.15 15.64 21.18
N GLU A 429 0.82 14.80 20.88
CA GLU A 429 1.61 14.06 21.84
C GLU A 429 2.96 14.74 22.08
N THR A 430 3.71 15.01 21.01
CA THR A 430 5.01 15.65 21.09
C THR A 430 5.23 16.71 20.01
N MET A 431 6.16 17.63 20.27
CA MET A 431 6.67 18.60 19.32
C MET A 431 8.17 18.76 19.55
N THR A 432 8.99 18.36 18.60
CA THR A 432 10.45 18.41 18.68
C THR A 432 11.01 19.36 17.61
N ASN A 433 11.82 20.32 18.04
CA ASN A 433 12.51 21.23 17.12
C ASN A 433 13.98 20.79 17.00
N ASN A 434 14.39 20.34 15.83
CA ASN A 434 15.72 19.78 15.58
C ASN A 434 16.80 20.84 15.32
N ALA A 435 16.57 22.12 15.67
CA ALA A 435 17.49 23.26 15.47
C ALA A 435 17.95 23.45 14.00
N SER A 436 17.50 22.64 13.06
CA SER A 436 17.79 22.71 11.62
C SER A 436 16.78 23.57 10.84
N GLY A 437 15.80 24.19 11.55
CA GLY A 437 14.67 24.89 10.95
C GLY A 437 13.50 23.96 10.60
N TRP A 438 13.57 22.69 10.97
CA TRP A 438 12.50 21.70 10.84
C TRP A 438 11.94 21.33 12.21
N VAL A 439 10.64 21.09 12.26
CA VAL A 439 9.90 20.70 13.46
C VAL A 439 9.17 19.40 13.19
N ARG A 440 9.36 18.43 14.08
CA ARG A 440 8.58 17.18 14.11
C ARG A 440 7.41 17.36 15.05
N LEU A 441 6.21 17.05 14.55
CA LEU A 441 4.95 17.04 15.28
C LEU A 441 4.39 15.63 15.31
N GLU A 442 3.97 15.16 16.47
CA GLU A 442 3.39 13.84 16.64
C GLU A 442 1.99 13.94 17.26
N TYR A 443 1.05 13.21 16.68
CA TYR A 443 -0.36 13.28 17.04
C TYR A 443 -0.99 11.89 17.12
N ILE A 444 -1.99 11.75 17.98
CA ILE A 444 -3.00 10.68 17.87
C ILE A 444 -4.24 11.27 17.23
N VAL A 445 -4.73 10.65 16.17
CA VAL A 445 -5.82 11.17 15.35
C VAL A 445 -6.73 10.04 14.86
N ALA A 446 -8.03 10.28 14.78
CA ALA A 446 -8.95 9.29 14.21
C ALA A 446 -8.63 9.05 12.72
N ALA A 447 -8.55 7.79 12.28
CA ALA A 447 -8.20 7.44 10.89
C ALA A 447 -9.09 8.17 9.86
N ARG A 448 -10.41 8.32 10.14
CA ARG A 448 -11.32 9.08 9.28
C ARG A 448 -11.00 10.57 9.17
N ALA A 449 -10.29 11.15 10.14
CA ALA A 449 -9.86 12.54 10.10
C ALA A 449 -8.67 12.75 9.14
N LEU A 450 -7.95 11.70 8.78
CA LEU A 450 -6.86 11.73 7.81
C LEU A 450 -7.35 11.64 6.36
N ILE A 451 -8.59 11.19 6.14
CA ILE A 451 -9.19 11.18 4.80
C ILE A 451 -9.20 12.60 4.25
N GLY A 452 -8.52 12.83 3.10
CA GLY A 452 -8.36 14.14 2.48
C GLY A 452 -7.38 15.09 3.19
N PHE A 453 -6.75 14.68 4.29
CA PHE A 453 -5.80 15.52 5.01
C PHE A 453 -4.51 15.75 4.22
N ARG A 454 -4.02 14.72 3.52
CA ARG A 454 -2.76 14.78 2.78
C ARG A 454 -2.75 15.90 1.73
N THR A 455 -3.84 16.04 0.98
CA THR A 455 -3.97 17.07 -0.06
C THR A 455 -3.99 18.48 0.54
N GLU A 456 -4.71 18.69 1.64
CA GLU A 456 -4.73 19.97 2.35
C GLU A 456 -3.37 20.30 2.97
N PHE A 457 -2.75 19.33 3.63
CA PHE A 457 -1.43 19.44 4.24
C PHE A 457 -0.34 19.83 3.22
N LEU A 458 -0.28 19.15 2.07
CA LEU A 458 0.69 19.48 1.02
C LEU A 458 0.42 20.86 0.42
N THR A 459 -0.83 21.31 0.36
CA THR A 459 -1.18 22.65 -0.09
C THR A 459 -0.70 23.70 0.90
N GLU A 460 -0.98 23.53 2.20
CA GLU A 460 -0.55 24.43 3.26
C GLU A 460 0.97 24.52 3.41
N THR A 461 1.66 23.39 3.28
CA THR A 461 3.14 23.30 3.36
C THR A 461 3.83 23.54 2.02
N ARG A 462 3.11 23.90 0.96
CA ARG A 462 3.64 24.09 -0.40
C ARG A 462 4.44 22.88 -0.91
N GLY A 463 4.04 21.68 -0.51
CA GLY A 463 4.67 20.42 -0.89
C GLY A 463 5.98 20.09 -0.15
N THR A 464 6.40 20.89 0.82
CA THR A 464 7.66 20.65 1.57
C THR A 464 7.48 19.73 2.77
N GLY A 465 6.26 19.62 3.34
CA GLY A 465 6.01 18.81 4.52
C GLY A 465 6.03 17.31 4.23
N LEU A 466 6.56 16.53 5.15
CA LEU A 466 6.50 15.07 5.17
C LEU A 466 5.42 14.62 6.15
N LEU A 467 4.65 13.61 5.77
CA LEU A 467 3.50 13.13 6.55
C LEU A 467 3.48 11.61 6.52
N HIS A 468 3.45 11.01 7.70
CA HIS A 468 3.36 9.56 7.88
C HIS A 468 2.38 9.22 9.00
N HIS A 469 1.63 8.17 8.82
CA HIS A 469 0.69 7.67 9.83
C HIS A 469 0.70 6.15 9.87
N VAL A 470 0.36 5.61 11.04
CA VAL A 470 0.27 4.17 11.28
C VAL A 470 -0.83 3.90 12.31
N PHE A 471 -1.53 2.76 12.17
CA PHE A 471 -2.53 2.34 13.13
C PHE A 471 -1.92 2.26 14.55
N ASN A 472 -2.62 2.85 15.53
CA ASN A 472 -2.21 2.85 16.93
C ASN A 472 -3.14 1.99 17.80
N SER A 473 -4.43 2.32 17.85
CA SER A 473 -5.38 1.70 18.78
C SER A 473 -6.84 1.89 18.32
N TYR A 474 -7.78 1.33 19.09
CA TYR A 474 -9.19 1.67 18.99
C TYR A 474 -9.59 2.51 20.20
N GLU A 475 -10.19 3.69 19.96
CA GLU A 475 -10.72 4.57 21.02
C GLU A 475 -12.22 4.83 20.79
N PRO A 476 -12.97 5.24 21.84
CA PRO A 476 -14.38 5.59 21.69
C PRO A 476 -14.61 6.65 20.63
N TRP A 477 -15.71 6.51 19.88
CA TRP A 477 -16.09 7.42 18.81
C TRP A 477 -16.11 8.88 19.27
N ILE A 478 -15.29 9.74 18.68
CA ILE A 478 -15.10 11.15 19.06
C ILE A 478 -16.19 12.11 18.53
N GLY A 479 -17.26 11.58 17.93
CA GLY A 479 -18.36 12.34 17.37
C GLY A 479 -18.12 12.78 15.92
N GLU A 480 -19.00 13.61 15.35
CA GLU A 480 -18.92 14.03 13.96
C GLU A 480 -17.66 14.82 13.64
N LEU A 481 -17.04 14.50 12.49
CA LEU A 481 -15.93 15.23 11.88
C LEU A 481 -16.36 15.69 10.49
N ARG A 482 -16.13 16.96 10.19
CA ARG A 482 -16.35 17.51 8.85
C ARG A 482 -15.01 17.57 8.13
N THR A 483 -14.81 16.71 7.14
CA THR A 483 -13.57 16.66 6.34
C THR A 483 -13.64 17.52 5.09
N ARG A 484 -14.84 17.87 4.62
CA ARG A 484 -15.05 18.71 3.43
C ARG A 484 -15.96 19.88 3.76
N THR A 485 -15.52 21.09 3.43
CA THR A 485 -16.22 22.36 3.67
C THR A 485 -16.87 22.95 2.42
N THR A 486 -16.71 22.28 1.27
CA THR A 486 -17.17 22.70 -0.06
C THR A 486 -18.22 21.75 -0.61
N GLY A 487 -19.17 22.26 -1.39
CA GLY A 487 -20.17 21.46 -2.10
C GLY A 487 -19.71 21.06 -3.50
N SER A 488 -20.55 20.31 -4.20
CA SER A 488 -20.31 19.88 -5.58
C SER A 488 -21.10 20.70 -6.59
N VAL A 489 -20.50 20.93 -7.76
CA VAL A 489 -21.20 21.43 -8.95
C VAL A 489 -21.67 20.23 -9.76
N VAL A 490 -22.98 20.05 -9.87
CA VAL A 490 -23.61 18.86 -10.42
C VAL A 490 -24.34 19.19 -11.72
N SER A 491 -24.11 18.41 -12.77
CA SER A 491 -24.83 18.56 -14.04
C SER A 491 -26.31 18.21 -13.85
N ASP A 492 -27.24 19.05 -14.37
CA ASP A 492 -28.68 18.85 -14.31
C ASP A 492 -29.25 18.05 -15.50
N ARG A 493 -28.40 17.72 -16.48
CA ARG A 493 -28.78 17.00 -17.73
C ARG A 493 -27.62 16.34 -18.44
N SER A 494 -27.96 15.50 -19.42
CA SER A 494 -27.01 14.88 -20.33
C SER A 494 -26.71 15.79 -21.53
N GLY A 495 -25.49 15.69 -22.07
CA GLY A 495 -25.03 16.40 -23.27
C GLY A 495 -23.51 16.63 -23.25
N SER A 496 -23.00 17.51 -24.11
CA SER A 496 -21.60 17.88 -24.15
C SER A 496 -21.37 19.23 -23.44
N ALA A 497 -20.37 19.31 -22.58
CA ALA A 497 -20.01 20.53 -21.87
C ALA A 497 -19.55 21.62 -22.85
N THR A 498 -20.07 22.85 -22.73
CA THR A 498 -19.76 23.94 -23.64
C THR A 498 -18.91 25.02 -22.99
N THR A 499 -18.00 25.62 -23.76
CA THR A 499 -17.20 26.77 -23.31
C THR A 499 -18.08 27.90 -22.78
N TYR A 500 -19.24 28.12 -23.42
CA TYR A 500 -20.18 29.16 -23.04
C TYR A 500 -20.81 28.92 -21.65
N ALA A 501 -21.13 27.70 -21.31
CA ALA A 501 -21.67 27.36 -19.99
C ALA A 501 -20.60 27.33 -18.90
N ILE A 502 -19.37 26.93 -19.24
CA ILE A 502 -18.22 26.84 -18.32
C ILE A 502 -17.73 28.22 -17.87
N ALA A 503 -17.62 29.18 -18.82
CA ALA A 503 -17.01 30.49 -18.57
C ALA A 503 -17.56 31.26 -17.35
N PRO A 504 -18.89 31.38 -17.13
CA PRO A 504 -19.44 32.07 -15.97
C PRO A 504 -19.30 31.25 -14.66
N LEU A 505 -19.03 29.94 -14.73
CA LEU A 505 -18.91 29.10 -13.54
C LEU A 505 -17.52 29.20 -12.91
N GLN A 506 -16.48 29.38 -13.71
CA GLN A 506 -15.08 29.39 -13.25
C GLN A 506 -14.76 30.51 -12.23
N GLU A 507 -15.59 31.58 -12.15
CA GLU A 507 -15.39 32.67 -11.17
C GLU A 507 -15.68 32.26 -9.72
N ARG A 508 -16.47 31.20 -9.53
CA ARG A 508 -16.95 30.76 -8.20
C ARG A 508 -16.86 29.25 -7.97
N THR A 509 -16.26 28.54 -8.94
CA THR A 509 -16.13 27.08 -8.88
C THR A 509 -14.78 26.66 -9.43
N SER A 510 -14.21 25.59 -8.86
CA SER A 510 -13.08 24.90 -9.45
C SER A 510 -13.60 23.77 -10.34
N LEU A 511 -13.33 23.84 -11.65
CA LEU A 511 -13.88 22.88 -12.60
C LEU A 511 -13.03 21.59 -12.65
N LEU A 512 -13.69 20.46 -12.90
CA LEU A 512 -13.09 19.13 -12.99
C LEU A 512 -13.17 18.56 -14.41
N ILE A 513 -13.79 19.25 -15.33
CA ILE A 513 -13.96 18.80 -16.73
C ILE A 513 -13.58 19.87 -17.74
N GLU A 514 -13.18 19.43 -18.93
CA GLU A 514 -12.91 20.29 -20.08
C GLU A 514 -14.15 20.53 -20.94
N PRO A 515 -14.15 21.58 -21.78
CA PRO A 515 -15.16 21.73 -22.84
C PRO A 515 -15.16 20.52 -23.78
N GLY A 516 -16.34 20.12 -24.25
CA GLY A 516 -16.49 18.97 -25.15
C GLY A 516 -16.66 17.63 -24.44
N VAL A 517 -16.42 17.55 -23.15
CA VAL A 517 -16.62 16.31 -22.36
C VAL A 517 -18.11 15.97 -22.30
N GLU A 518 -18.44 14.70 -22.53
CA GLU A 518 -19.82 14.19 -22.41
C GLU A 518 -20.20 14.08 -20.91
N VAL A 519 -21.31 14.69 -20.56
CA VAL A 519 -21.84 14.72 -19.17
C VAL A 519 -23.24 14.15 -19.11
N TYR A 520 -23.68 13.77 -17.93
CA TYR A 520 -25.03 13.29 -17.66
C TYR A 520 -25.59 13.88 -16.35
N GLU A 521 -26.90 13.78 -16.13
CA GLU A 521 -27.54 14.25 -14.91
C GLU A 521 -26.95 13.54 -13.68
N GLY A 522 -26.53 14.30 -12.68
CA GLY A 522 -25.89 13.77 -11.47
C GLY A 522 -24.37 13.65 -11.54
N MET A 523 -23.73 13.86 -12.71
CA MET A 523 -22.28 13.90 -12.82
C MET A 523 -21.75 15.19 -12.16
N ILE A 524 -20.69 15.06 -11.37
CA ILE A 524 -19.99 16.18 -10.73
C ILE A 524 -19.00 16.77 -11.72
N VAL A 525 -19.15 18.05 -12.00
CA VAL A 525 -18.37 18.78 -13.02
C VAL A 525 -17.45 19.83 -12.42
N GLY A 526 -17.55 20.07 -11.11
CA GLY A 526 -16.72 21.03 -10.39
C GLY A 526 -16.95 21.01 -8.89
N GLU A 527 -16.12 21.73 -8.17
CA GLU A 527 -16.19 22.00 -6.75
C GLU A 527 -16.80 23.41 -6.53
N ASN A 528 -17.81 23.52 -5.67
CA ASN A 528 -18.43 24.80 -5.33
C ASN A 528 -17.64 25.46 -4.19
N SER A 529 -17.46 26.77 -4.23
CA SER A 529 -16.84 27.52 -3.13
C SER A 529 -17.70 27.59 -1.85
N ARG A 530 -18.97 27.18 -1.93
CA ARG A 530 -19.90 27.09 -0.80
C ARG A 530 -20.19 25.66 -0.41
N LEU A 531 -20.66 25.44 0.80
CA LEU A 531 -20.98 24.12 1.35
C LEU A 531 -22.10 23.39 0.58
N GLU A 532 -23.05 24.12 0.00
CA GLU A 532 -24.20 23.53 -0.68
C GLU A 532 -23.87 23.13 -2.12
N ASP A 533 -24.45 22.02 -2.56
CA ASP A 533 -24.35 21.58 -3.96
C ASP A 533 -25.07 22.57 -4.89
N MET A 534 -24.51 22.74 -6.07
CA MET A 534 -25.03 23.60 -7.11
C MET A 534 -25.35 22.79 -8.38
N ASN A 535 -26.66 22.67 -8.71
CA ASN A 535 -27.06 22.07 -9.97
C ASN A 535 -26.94 23.07 -11.12
N VAL A 536 -26.27 22.69 -12.20
CA VAL A 536 -25.96 23.57 -13.33
C VAL A 536 -26.28 22.93 -14.67
N ASN A 537 -26.69 23.74 -15.61
CA ASN A 537 -26.76 23.37 -17.03
C ASN A 537 -25.41 23.66 -17.70
N ILE A 538 -24.52 22.68 -17.76
CA ILE A 538 -23.19 22.82 -18.35
C ILE A 538 -23.18 22.59 -19.87
N THR A 539 -24.30 22.14 -20.43
CA THR A 539 -24.46 21.87 -21.88
C THR A 539 -25.09 23.03 -22.64
N LYS A 540 -25.29 24.17 -21.99
CA LYS A 540 -25.96 25.32 -22.57
C LYS A 540 -25.13 25.94 -23.70
N GLU A 541 -25.68 25.96 -24.90
CA GLU A 541 -25.08 26.61 -26.05
C GLU A 541 -25.41 28.11 -26.12
N LYS A 542 -24.49 28.86 -26.77
CA LYS A 542 -24.73 30.26 -27.07
C LYS A 542 -25.82 30.37 -28.14
N LYS A 543 -26.95 31.00 -27.81
CA LYS A 543 -28.01 31.28 -28.78
C LYS A 543 -27.45 32.27 -29.83
N MET A 544 -27.38 31.86 -31.08
CA MET A 544 -27.07 32.73 -32.18
C MET A 544 -28.26 33.65 -32.45
N THR A 545 -28.08 34.95 -32.31
CA THR A 545 -29.04 35.95 -32.72
C THR A 545 -28.49 36.74 -33.88
N ASN A 546 -29.34 37.04 -34.86
CA ASN A 546 -28.98 37.75 -36.11
C ASN A 546 -28.42 39.19 -35.94
N VAL A 547 -28.27 39.67 -34.70
CA VAL A 547 -27.88 41.06 -34.37
C VAL A 547 -26.44 41.21 -33.89
N ARG A 548 -25.68 40.12 -33.70
CA ARG A 548 -24.28 40.23 -33.29
C ARG A 548 -23.31 40.04 -34.45
N ALA A 549 -22.56 41.13 -34.75
CA ALA A 549 -21.45 41.07 -35.68
C ALA A 549 -20.40 40.02 -35.26
N ALA A 550 -19.92 39.25 -36.23
CA ALA A 550 -18.88 38.19 -36.02
C ALA A 550 -17.56 38.74 -35.43
N ALA A 551 -17.38 40.07 -35.38
CA ALA A 551 -16.18 40.75 -34.89
C ALA A 551 -16.12 40.98 -33.36
N SER A 552 -17.16 40.65 -32.59
CA SER A 552 -17.19 40.89 -31.14
C SER A 552 -17.05 39.62 -30.27
N ASP A 553 -16.51 38.53 -30.82
CA ASP A 553 -16.20 37.36 -30.02
C ASP A 553 -14.91 37.60 -29.23
N ASN A 554 -15.06 38.13 -28.01
CA ASN A 554 -13.97 38.08 -27.02
C ASN A 554 -13.57 36.61 -26.83
N THR A 555 -12.30 36.31 -27.08
CA THR A 555 -11.73 34.98 -26.80
C THR A 555 -11.96 34.65 -25.35
N ILE A 556 -12.84 33.68 -25.05
CA ILE A 556 -13.10 33.22 -23.70
C ILE A 556 -11.88 32.46 -23.24
N ARG A 557 -11.20 32.98 -22.24
CA ARG A 557 -10.08 32.29 -21.59
C ARG A 557 -10.64 31.42 -20.47
N LEU A 558 -10.44 30.09 -20.56
CA LEU A 558 -10.79 29.15 -19.50
C LEU A 558 -9.57 28.84 -18.66
N THR A 559 -9.78 28.71 -17.35
CA THR A 559 -8.79 28.14 -16.43
C THR A 559 -8.73 26.63 -16.66
N PRO A 560 -7.54 26.01 -16.72
CA PRO A 560 -7.43 24.56 -16.81
C PRO A 560 -8.19 23.86 -15.69
N PRO A 561 -8.93 22.78 -16.00
CA PRO A 561 -9.65 22.04 -14.97
C PRO A 561 -8.66 21.29 -14.06
N ARG A 562 -9.09 21.01 -12.83
CA ARG A 562 -8.37 20.14 -11.91
C ARG A 562 -8.69 18.69 -12.25
N ILE A 563 -7.69 17.93 -12.68
CA ILE A 563 -7.83 16.50 -12.98
C ILE A 563 -7.37 15.71 -11.74
N PHE A 564 -8.26 14.87 -11.21
CA PHE A 564 -7.96 14.05 -10.06
C PHE A 564 -7.32 12.71 -10.45
N SER A 565 -6.32 12.28 -9.69
CA SER A 565 -5.95 10.87 -9.61
C SER A 565 -7.05 10.09 -8.85
N LEU A 566 -6.98 8.74 -8.86
CA LEU A 566 -7.95 7.93 -8.13
C LEU A 566 -7.93 8.22 -6.62
N GLU A 567 -6.75 8.37 -6.04
CA GLU A 567 -6.56 8.70 -4.63
C GLU A 567 -7.17 10.07 -4.29
N GLN A 568 -6.87 11.09 -5.07
CA GLN A 568 -7.45 12.42 -4.90
C GLN A 568 -8.98 12.42 -5.04
N ALA A 569 -9.51 11.57 -5.92
CA ALA A 569 -10.94 11.41 -6.07
C ALA A 569 -11.57 10.73 -4.84
N LEU A 570 -10.92 9.70 -4.26
CA LEU A 570 -11.36 9.03 -3.03
C LEU A 570 -11.37 9.98 -1.83
N GLU A 571 -10.33 10.82 -1.70
CA GLU A 571 -10.24 11.84 -0.68
C GLU A 571 -11.34 12.93 -0.83
N PHE A 572 -11.68 13.26 -2.07
CA PHE A 572 -12.58 14.40 -2.38
C PHE A 572 -14.06 14.09 -2.17
N ILE A 573 -14.54 12.89 -2.49
CA ILE A 573 -15.97 12.57 -2.53
C ILE A 573 -16.65 12.67 -1.16
N ALA A 574 -17.92 13.13 -1.16
CA ALA A 574 -18.80 13.14 0.00
C ALA A 574 -19.54 11.79 0.15
N VAL A 575 -20.25 11.60 1.26
CA VAL A 575 -20.99 10.35 1.56
C VAL A 575 -22.06 10.01 0.51
N ASP A 576 -22.67 11.02 -0.10
CA ASP A 576 -23.69 10.88 -1.14
C ASP A 576 -23.11 10.83 -2.57
N GLU A 577 -21.79 10.70 -2.69
CA GLU A 577 -21.04 10.69 -3.95
C GLU A 577 -20.31 9.38 -4.15
N CYS A 578 -20.00 9.08 -5.39
CA CYS A 578 -19.14 7.95 -5.75
C CYS A 578 -18.29 8.29 -6.97
N ILE A 579 -17.22 7.52 -7.13
CA ILE A 579 -16.32 7.60 -8.26
C ILE A 579 -16.76 6.57 -9.30
N GLU A 580 -16.89 6.99 -10.53
CA GLU A 580 -16.99 6.12 -11.70
C GLU A 580 -15.59 5.90 -12.27
N VAL A 581 -15.08 4.69 -12.15
CA VAL A 581 -13.75 4.29 -12.60
C VAL A 581 -13.88 3.48 -13.87
N THR A 582 -13.25 3.94 -14.95
CA THR A 582 -13.21 3.23 -16.23
C THR A 582 -11.76 3.09 -16.70
N PRO A 583 -11.45 2.23 -17.67
CA PRO A 583 -10.09 2.09 -18.19
C PRO A 583 -9.45 3.41 -18.65
N LYS A 584 -10.24 4.36 -19.14
CA LYS A 584 -9.76 5.63 -19.73
C LYS A 584 -9.94 6.84 -18.83
N THR A 585 -11.02 6.88 -18.05
CA THR A 585 -11.41 8.08 -17.30
C THR A 585 -11.84 7.78 -15.87
N ILE A 586 -11.64 8.76 -14.99
CA ILE A 586 -12.17 8.81 -13.63
C ILE A 586 -13.17 9.96 -13.58
N ARG A 587 -14.43 9.67 -13.23
CA ARG A 587 -15.51 10.65 -13.12
C ARG A 587 -16.10 10.62 -11.74
N LEU A 588 -16.55 11.76 -11.25
CA LEU A 588 -17.27 11.85 -10.00
C LEU A 588 -18.76 12.00 -10.27
N ARG A 589 -19.59 11.35 -9.49
CA ARG A 589 -21.05 11.49 -9.59
C ARG A 589 -21.75 11.36 -8.26
N LYS A 590 -22.97 11.86 -8.19
CA LYS A 590 -23.87 11.55 -7.08
C LYS A 590 -24.32 10.08 -7.15
N THR A 591 -24.51 9.46 -5.99
CA THR A 591 -25.07 8.09 -5.91
C THR A 591 -26.46 8.04 -6.52
N LYS A 592 -27.30 9.07 -6.22
CA LYS A 592 -28.59 9.28 -6.86
C LYS A 592 -28.47 10.34 -7.97
N LEU A 593 -28.65 9.91 -9.21
CA LEU A 593 -28.41 10.77 -10.36
C LEU A 593 -29.49 11.86 -10.49
N ALA A 594 -30.77 11.52 -10.36
CA ALA A 594 -31.86 12.46 -10.55
C ALA A 594 -31.92 13.50 -9.43
N MET A 595 -32.02 14.80 -9.79
CA MET A 595 -32.10 15.90 -8.85
C MET A 595 -33.33 15.79 -7.93
N THR A 596 -34.45 15.28 -8.45
CA THR A 596 -35.68 15.08 -7.69
C THR A 596 -35.54 14.06 -6.57
N ASP A 597 -34.77 12.99 -6.82
CA ASP A 597 -34.58 11.93 -5.84
C ASP A 597 -33.61 12.39 -4.74
N ARG A 598 -32.53 13.12 -5.11
CA ARG A 598 -31.65 13.77 -4.13
C ARG A 598 -32.40 14.73 -3.21
N ALA A 599 -33.29 15.54 -3.78
CA ALA A 599 -34.12 16.50 -2.99
C ALA A 599 -35.08 15.80 -2.03
N ARG A 600 -35.67 14.65 -2.42
CA ARG A 600 -36.53 13.84 -1.55
C ARG A 600 -35.75 13.23 -0.38
N GLU A 601 -34.58 12.71 -0.66
CA GLU A 601 -33.71 12.10 0.36
C GLU A 601 -33.24 13.14 1.38
N TYR A 602 -32.78 14.30 0.91
CA TYR A 602 -32.37 15.39 1.78
C TYR A 602 -33.50 15.84 2.74
N LYS A 603 -34.76 15.89 2.25
CA LYS A 603 -35.92 16.16 3.10
C LYS A 603 -36.14 15.04 4.13
N ARG A 604 -35.95 13.76 3.74
CA ARG A 604 -36.14 12.64 4.66
C ARG A 604 -35.14 12.70 5.80
N ILE A 605 -33.84 12.84 5.49
CA ILE A 605 -32.74 12.91 6.48
C ILE A 605 -32.95 14.11 7.43
N ARG A 606 -33.36 15.25 6.90
CA ARG A 606 -33.64 16.44 7.72
C ARG A 606 -34.82 16.24 8.68
N ASN A 607 -35.87 15.52 8.28
CA ASN A 607 -37.00 15.21 9.14
C ASN A 607 -36.62 14.20 10.24
N GLU A 608 -35.90 13.15 9.90
CA GLU A 608 -35.39 12.15 10.86
C GLU A 608 -34.45 12.79 11.90
N SER A 609 -33.61 13.74 11.50
CA SER A 609 -32.71 14.47 12.43
C SER A 609 -33.46 15.50 13.31
N SER A 610 -34.68 15.94 12.93
CA SER A 610 -35.52 16.81 13.76
C SER A 610 -36.37 16.03 14.74
N ASP A 611 -36.73 14.78 14.45
CA ASP A 611 -37.52 13.91 15.34
C ASP A 611 -36.67 13.26 16.46
N ASN A 612 -35.35 13.22 16.30
CA ASN A 612 -34.38 12.71 17.30
C ASN A 612 -33.82 13.81 18.23
N ARG A 613 -34.31 15.03 18.17
CA ARG A 613 -34.04 16.12 19.11
C ARG A 613 -35.24 16.38 20.02
#